data_eb66514206937757dcf77d5c4b8e19be
#
_entry.id   eb66514206937757dcf77d5c4b8e19be
#
_cell.length_a   1.000
_cell.length_b   1.000
_cell.length_c   1.000
_cell.angle_alpha   90.00
_cell.angle_beta   90.00
_cell.angle_gamma   90.00
#
_symmetry.space_group_name_H-M   'P 1'
#
loop_
_entity.id
_entity.type
_entity.pdbx_description
1 polymer ?
#
loop_
_entity_poly.entity_id
_entity_poly.type
_entity_poly.pdbx_seq_one_letter_code
_entity_poly.pdbx_strand_id
1 'polypeptide(L)'
;MVQHQGTKYNTAHWDDYAGNIISALNLKQISRGEWHGACPSCGGKDRFWISQFNSEVKVQCRQCNDWKSIIENLRDQGLYPSFEKSENTFTKKEIDWPEQIHPYLTKKRINQHNALISGDNLIIPIINSEGKKVGSQTIDGEGVKKFTKGMPIIGNFSVVGGTISDFTYVAEGWATACSVSESTSKPCVFALNANNLAAVVASIKQAKPDAKIVVCADNDDAGIKGAEACK
;
A
#
# COMPACT_ATOMS: atom_id res chain seq x y z
N MET A 1 21.19 12.05 -23.14
CA MET A 1 21.22 12.37 -21.70
C MET A 1 20.02 13.25 -21.40
N VAL A 2 18.96 12.70 -20.87
CA VAL A 2 17.77 13.44 -20.41
C VAL A 2 17.90 13.52 -18.89
N GLN A 3 18.16 14.72 -18.39
CA GLN A 3 18.19 14.99 -16.95
C GLN A 3 16.77 14.97 -16.43
N HIS A 4 16.43 14.00 -15.59
CA HIS A 4 15.26 14.05 -14.73
C HIS A 4 15.45 15.14 -13.68
N GLN A 5 14.82 16.30 -13.90
CA GLN A 5 14.63 17.28 -12.84
C GLN A 5 13.60 16.71 -11.85
N GLY A 6 14.10 16.14 -10.76
CA GLY A 6 13.29 15.80 -9.62
C GLY A 6 12.68 17.08 -9.04
N THR A 7 11.37 17.11 -8.91
CA THR A 7 10.63 18.14 -8.20
C THR A 7 11.15 18.17 -6.76
N LYS A 8 11.98 19.16 -6.45
CA LYS A 8 12.39 19.46 -5.07
C LYS A 8 11.14 20.00 -4.35
N TYR A 9 10.49 19.15 -3.55
CA TYR A 9 9.57 19.67 -2.54
C TYR A 9 10.38 20.52 -1.57
N ASN A 10 9.99 21.76 -1.44
CA ASN A 10 10.68 22.72 -0.58
C ASN A 10 10.34 22.38 0.87
N THR A 11 11.19 21.59 1.54
CA THR A 11 11.01 21.14 2.92
C THR A 11 11.04 22.25 3.96
N ALA A 12 11.55 23.45 3.61
CA ALA A 12 11.56 24.63 4.48
C ALA A 12 10.15 25.15 4.84
N HIS A 13 9.15 24.84 4.04
CA HIS A 13 7.79 25.34 4.20
C HIS A 13 7.04 24.75 5.42
N TRP A 14 7.35 23.52 5.84
CA TRP A 14 6.62 22.84 6.92
C TRP A 14 7.04 23.30 8.32
N ASP A 15 8.31 23.62 8.50
CA ASP A 15 8.84 24.10 9.79
C ASP A 15 8.24 25.49 10.13
N ASP A 16 8.02 26.35 9.12
CA ASP A 16 7.44 27.69 9.30
C ASP A 16 5.96 27.60 9.76
N TYR A 17 5.17 26.63 9.26
CA TYR A 17 3.76 26.51 9.63
C TYR A 17 3.55 26.02 11.06
N ALA A 18 4.33 25.07 11.52
CA ALA A 18 4.24 24.58 12.90
C ALA A 18 4.51 25.72 13.89
N GLY A 19 5.53 26.53 13.64
CA GLY A 19 5.87 27.69 14.44
C GLY A 19 4.73 28.72 14.48
N ASN A 20 4.10 28.99 13.36
CA ASN A 20 2.97 29.92 13.26
C ASN A 20 1.74 29.42 14.03
N ILE A 21 1.40 28.14 13.90
CA ILE A 21 0.29 27.51 14.65
C ILE A 21 0.56 27.56 16.15
N ILE A 22 1.77 27.17 16.57
CA ILE A 22 2.19 27.16 17.98
C ILE A 22 2.05 28.57 18.58
N SER A 23 2.54 29.57 17.88
CA SER A 23 2.50 30.96 18.33
C SER A 23 1.07 31.52 18.36
N ALA A 24 0.30 31.35 17.28
CA ALA A 24 -1.06 31.91 17.15
C ALA A 24 -2.05 31.27 18.14
N LEU A 25 -1.94 29.98 18.39
CA LEU A 25 -2.79 29.26 19.35
C LEU A 25 -2.22 29.27 20.77
N ASN A 26 -1.09 29.94 21.00
CA ASN A 26 -0.40 30.02 22.31
C ASN A 26 -0.19 28.64 22.95
N LEU A 27 0.29 27.69 22.15
CA LEU A 27 0.48 26.30 22.60
C LEU A 27 1.69 26.21 23.56
N LYS A 28 1.57 25.36 24.57
CA LYS A 28 2.63 25.10 25.55
C LYS A 28 3.42 23.87 25.14
N GLN A 29 4.73 23.98 25.15
CA GLN A 29 5.61 22.84 24.93
C GLN A 29 5.56 21.86 26.10
N ILE A 30 5.39 20.57 25.81
CA ILE A 30 5.34 19.48 26.80
C ILE A 30 6.52 18.53 26.68
N SER A 31 7.07 18.37 25.48
CA SER A 31 8.28 17.62 25.23
C SER A 31 8.98 18.16 23.98
N ARG A 32 10.16 17.62 23.63
CA ARG A 32 10.87 18.01 22.42
C ARG A 32 10.03 17.63 21.19
N GLY A 33 9.63 18.62 20.42
CA GLY A 33 8.82 18.42 19.20
C GLY A 33 7.32 18.25 19.47
N GLU A 34 6.83 18.52 20.71
CA GLU A 34 5.41 18.38 21.03
C GLU A 34 4.88 19.57 21.80
N TRP A 35 3.71 20.07 21.42
CA TRP A 35 3.00 21.18 22.06
C TRP A 35 1.53 20.84 22.24
N HIS A 36 0.89 21.41 23.24
CA HIS A 36 -0.54 21.27 23.47
C HIS A 36 -1.22 22.60 23.82
N GLY A 37 -2.54 22.64 23.65
CA GLY A 37 -3.37 23.80 23.99
C GLY A 37 -4.83 23.63 23.66
N ALA A 38 -5.55 24.76 23.52
CA ALA A 38 -6.93 24.75 23.12
C ALA A 38 -7.10 24.28 21.66
N CYS A 39 -8.12 23.46 21.41
CA CYS A 39 -8.42 23.02 20.05
C CYS A 39 -9.08 24.16 19.26
N PRO A 40 -8.59 24.47 18.05
CA PRO A 40 -9.19 25.54 17.23
C PRO A 40 -10.62 25.25 16.80
N SER A 41 -11.06 23.98 16.80
CA SER A 41 -12.42 23.60 16.39
C SER A 41 -13.37 23.37 17.57
N CYS A 42 -12.92 22.71 18.66
CA CYS A 42 -13.83 22.36 19.77
C CYS A 42 -13.44 23.03 21.10
N GLY A 43 -12.43 23.88 21.15
CA GLY A 43 -11.99 24.59 22.35
C GLY A 43 -11.32 23.70 23.38
N GLY A 44 -11.46 24.05 24.68
CA GLY A 44 -10.82 23.38 25.79
C GLY A 44 -9.49 24.03 26.16
N LYS A 45 -8.74 23.44 27.10
CA LYS A 45 -7.48 24.03 27.60
C LYS A 45 -6.23 23.34 27.06
N ASP A 46 -6.28 22.01 26.86
CA ASP A 46 -5.12 21.14 26.62
C ASP A 46 -5.41 19.94 25.70
N ARG A 47 -6.45 20.08 24.87
CA ARG A 47 -7.00 18.97 24.07
C ARG A 47 -6.35 18.84 22.70
N PHE A 48 -5.82 19.93 22.18
CA PHE A 48 -5.16 19.97 20.88
C PHE A 48 -3.66 19.72 21.06
N TRP A 49 -3.13 18.89 20.18
CA TRP A 49 -1.73 18.51 20.16
C TRP A 49 -1.18 18.73 18.77
N ILE A 50 0.01 19.29 18.73
CA ILE A 50 0.84 19.36 17.54
C ILE A 50 2.16 18.67 17.84
N SER A 51 2.57 17.77 16.97
CA SER A 51 3.88 17.11 17.07
C SER A 51 4.64 17.28 15.76
N GLN A 52 5.92 17.58 15.87
CA GLN A 52 6.87 17.72 14.79
C GLN A 52 7.92 16.62 14.89
N PHE A 53 8.00 15.76 13.89
CA PHE A 53 8.96 14.68 13.82
C PHE A 53 9.43 14.50 12.37
N ASN A 54 10.74 14.57 12.11
CA ASN A 54 11.35 14.39 10.78
C ASN A 54 10.68 15.22 9.66
N SER A 55 10.46 16.52 9.88
CA SER A 55 9.79 17.46 8.94
C SER A 55 8.30 17.17 8.71
N GLU A 56 7.69 16.22 9.43
CA GLU A 56 6.25 16.02 9.44
C GLU A 56 5.61 16.73 10.62
N VAL A 57 4.50 17.42 10.37
CA VAL A 57 3.67 18.04 11.40
C VAL A 57 2.37 17.26 11.51
N LYS A 58 2.07 16.74 12.69
CA LYS A 58 0.81 16.04 13.00
C LYS A 58 -0.01 16.87 13.96
N VAL A 59 -1.30 17.00 13.68
CA VAL A 59 -2.27 17.68 14.55
C VAL A 59 -3.35 16.68 14.99
N GLN A 60 -3.72 16.75 16.27
CA GLN A 60 -4.74 15.89 16.84
C GLN A 60 -5.48 16.60 17.96
N CYS A 61 -6.76 16.32 18.12
CA CYS A 61 -7.53 16.71 19.30
C CYS A 61 -8.11 15.47 19.97
N ARG A 62 -7.87 15.33 21.27
CA ARG A 62 -8.37 14.19 22.05
C ARG A 62 -9.88 14.16 22.24
N GLN A 63 -10.56 15.29 22.04
CA GLN A 63 -12.00 15.41 22.25
C GLN A 63 -12.80 15.22 20.95
N CYS A 64 -12.54 16.02 19.92
CA CYS A 64 -13.31 15.92 18.68
C CYS A 64 -12.75 14.84 17.74
N ASN A 65 -11.45 14.54 17.84
CA ASN A 65 -10.74 13.59 16.96
C ASN A 65 -10.98 13.83 15.45
N ASP A 66 -11.36 15.04 15.10
CA ASP A 66 -11.73 15.47 13.74
C ASP A 66 -10.62 16.37 13.17
N TRP A 67 -9.60 15.71 12.61
CA TRP A 67 -8.47 16.40 12.03
C TRP A 67 -8.86 17.25 10.80
N LYS A 68 -9.94 16.90 10.08
CA LYS A 68 -10.40 17.64 8.90
C LYS A 68 -10.92 19.03 9.30
N SER A 69 -11.84 19.07 10.24
CA SER A 69 -12.35 20.34 10.78
C SER A 69 -11.24 21.18 11.45
N ILE A 70 -10.25 20.53 12.07
CA ILE A 70 -9.09 21.24 12.62
C ILE A 70 -8.29 21.91 11.51
N ILE A 71 -7.97 21.20 10.44
CA ILE A 71 -7.20 21.76 9.31
C ILE A 71 -7.98 22.85 8.58
N GLU A 72 -9.29 22.68 8.37
CA GLU A 72 -10.14 23.74 7.79
C GLU A 72 -10.13 24.99 8.63
N ASN A 73 -10.29 24.88 9.93
CA ASN A 73 -10.26 26.01 10.85
C ASN A 73 -8.89 26.73 10.88
N LEU A 74 -7.80 25.95 10.81
CA LEU A 74 -6.45 26.53 10.70
C LEU A 74 -6.22 27.24 9.36
N ARG A 75 -6.82 26.76 8.27
CA ARG A 75 -6.79 27.41 6.95
C ARG A 75 -7.57 28.71 6.95
N ASP A 76 -8.77 28.72 7.53
CA ASP A 76 -9.61 29.92 7.63
C ASP A 76 -8.91 31.02 8.43
N GLN A 77 -8.05 30.63 9.37
CA GLN A 77 -7.21 31.56 10.13
C GLN A 77 -5.88 31.91 9.43
N GLY A 78 -5.62 31.40 8.23
CA GLY A 78 -4.36 31.62 7.51
C GLY A 78 -3.14 30.94 8.15
N LEU A 79 -3.34 30.01 9.09
CA LEU A 79 -2.28 29.33 9.84
C LEU A 79 -1.84 28.01 9.19
N TYR A 80 -2.60 27.52 8.25
CA TYR A 80 -2.30 26.31 7.48
C TYR A 80 -2.42 26.63 5.98
N PRO A 81 -1.52 26.12 5.13
CA PRO A 81 -1.58 26.45 3.72
C PRO A 81 -2.94 26.08 3.14
N SER A 82 -3.61 27.06 2.53
CA SER A 82 -4.58 26.76 1.52
C SER A 82 -3.77 26.19 0.35
N PHE A 83 -3.82 24.88 0.13
CA PHE A 83 -3.58 24.43 -1.22
C PHE A 83 -4.72 25.07 -2.02
N GLU A 84 -4.47 26.20 -2.67
CA GLU A 84 -5.18 26.45 -3.90
C GLU A 84 -5.06 25.10 -4.63
N LYS A 85 -6.17 24.40 -4.79
CA LYS A 85 -6.27 23.50 -5.91
C LYS A 85 -5.86 24.42 -7.05
N SER A 86 -4.57 24.40 -7.45
CA SER A 86 -4.30 24.76 -8.81
C SER A 86 -5.37 23.98 -9.54
N GLU A 87 -6.31 24.69 -10.13
CA GLU A 87 -7.02 24.20 -11.29
C GLU A 87 -5.92 24.00 -12.36
N ASN A 88 -4.95 23.13 -12.06
CA ASN A 88 -4.51 22.24 -13.05
C ASN A 88 -5.82 21.56 -13.43
N THR A 89 -6.53 22.19 -14.33
CA THR A 89 -7.25 21.51 -15.35
C THR A 89 -6.22 20.62 -16.05
N PHE A 90 -5.76 19.58 -15.34
CA PHE A 90 -5.71 18.29 -15.96
C PHE A 90 -7.17 18.10 -16.34
N THR A 91 -7.60 18.70 -17.43
CA THR A 91 -8.50 18.03 -18.30
C THR A 91 -7.89 16.65 -18.28
N LYS A 92 -8.56 15.73 -17.55
CA LYS A 92 -8.38 14.32 -17.72
C LYS A 92 -8.59 14.20 -19.23
N LYS A 93 -7.50 14.44 -19.98
CA LYS A 93 -7.42 13.99 -21.32
C LYS A 93 -7.73 12.55 -21.04
N GLU A 94 -8.90 12.09 -21.40
CA GLU A 94 -9.17 10.69 -21.54
C GLU A 94 -8.03 10.27 -22.44
N ILE A 95 -6.93 9.91 -21.81
CA ILE A 95 -5.92 9.13 -22.47
C ILE A 95 -6.74 7.89 -22.69
N ASP A 96 -7.27 7.80 -23.91
CA ASP A 96 -7.74 6.58 -24.47
C ASP A 96 -6.51 5.68 -24.46
N TRP A 97 -6.27 5.10 -23.28
CA TRP A 97 -5.36 3.99 -23.14
C TRP A 97 -6.06 2.96 -24.00
N PRO A 98 -5.52 2.62 -25.19
CA PRO A 98 -6.02 1.44 -25.87
C PRO A 98 -5.99 0.40 -24.75
N GLU A 99 -7.13 -0.20 -24.47
CA GLU A 99 -7.23 -1.34 -23.56
C GLU A 99 -6.29 -2.40 -24.12
N GLN A 100 -5.00 -2.23 -23.90
CA GLN A 100 -4.01 -3.27 -24.14
C GLN A 100 -4.23 -4.28 -23.04
N ILE A 101 -5.32 -5.03 -23.20
CA ILE A 101 -5.54 -6.21 -22.40
C ILE A 101 -4.38 -7.13 -22.76
N HIS A 102 -3.47 -7.29 -21.82
CA HIS A 102 -2.29 -8.13 -22.01
C HIS A 102 -2.75 -9.54 -22.44
N PRO A 103 -2.20 -10.17 -23.49
CA PRO A 103 -2.67 -11.45 -24.04
C PRO A 103 -2.81 -12.55 -22.99
N TYR A 104 -1.92 -12.59 -22.01
CA TYR A 104 -1.98 -13.52 -20.90
C TYR A 104 -3.24 -13.34 -20.03
N LEU A 105 -3.66 -12.10 -19.76
CA LEU A 105 -4.88 -11.81 -18.97
C LEU A 105 -6.12 -12.31 -19.73
N THR A 106 -6.21 -12.02 -21.02
CA THR A 106 -7.29 -12.51 -21.89
C THR A 106 -7.33 -14.03 -21.92
N LYS A 107 -6.18 -14.68 -22.14
CA LYS A 107 -6.05 -16.15 -22.17
C LYS A 107 -6.50 -16.78 -20.85
N LYS A 108 -6.16 -16.18 -19.73
CA LYS A 108 -6.51 -16.66 -18.39
C LYS A 108 -7.86 -16.19 -17.87
N ARG A 109 -8.50 -15.24 -18.55
CA ARG A 109 -9.78 -14.62 -18.18
C ARG A 109 -9.75 -14.03 -16.76
N ILE A 110 -8.71 -13.27 -16.47
CA ILE A 110 -8.48 -12.62 -15.18
C ILE A 110 -8.18 -11.15 -15.38
N ASN A 111 -8.41 -10.35 -14.35
CA ASN A 111 -8.05 -8.93 -14.34
C ASN A 111 -6.56 -8.71 -14.01
N GLN A 112 -6.08 -7.50 -14.26
CA GLN A 112 -4.67 -7.13 -14.05
C GLN A 112 -4.25 -7.13 -12.57
N HIS A 113 -5.18 -6.85 -11.66
CA HIS A 113 -4.94 -6.74 -10.21
C HIS A 113 -3.70 -5.88 -9.88
N ASN A 114 -2.73 -6.46 -9.13
CA ASN A 114 -1.52 -5.78 -8.70
C ASN A 114 -0.36 -5.85 -9.68
N ALA A 115 -0.56 -6.45 -10.87
CA ALA A 115 0.46 -6.48 -11.91
C ALA A 115 0.59 -5.13 -12.59
N LEU A 116 1.80 -4.77 -13.01
CA LEU A 116 2.09 -3.62 -13.85
C LEU A 116 2.32 -4.12 -15.27
N ILE A 117 1.81 -3.40 -16.28
CA ILE A 117 2.10 -3.67 -17.69
C ILE A 117 3.28 -2.80 -18.10
N SER A 118 4.32 -3.42 -18.69
CA SER A 118 5.48 -2.74 -19.23
C SER A 118 5.88 -3.39 -20.56
N GLY A 119 5.55 -2.73 -21.69
CA GLY A 119 5.63 -3.33 -23.01
C GLY A 119 4.78 -4.62 -23.05
N ASP A 120 5.35 -5.70 -23.55
CA ASP A 120 4.67 -7.00 -23.67
C ASP A 120 4.73 -7.85 -22.38
N ASN A 121 5.03 -7.26 -21.25
CA ASN A 121 5.21 -7.99 -20.01
C ASN A 121 4.28 -7.51 -18.90
N LEU A 122 3.72 -8.49 -18.16
CA LEU A 122 3.16 -8.28 -16.82
C LEU A 122 4.26 -8.38 -15.79
N ILE A 123 4.34 -7.41 -14.88
CA ILE A 123 5.32 -7.38 -13.79
C ILE A 123 4.57 -7.47 -12.47
N ILE A 124 4.65 -8.61 -11.82
CA ILE A 124 4.00 -8.88 -10.54
C ILE A 124 5.01 -8.62 -9.41
N PRO A 125 4.78 -7.63 -8.53
CA PRO A 125 5.70 -7.35 -7.43
C PRO A 125 5.68 -8.50 -6.40
N ILE A 126 6.86 -8.88 -5.91
CA ILE A 126 7.03 -9.87 -4.84
C ILE A 126 7.56 -9.16 -3.60
N ILE A 127 6.96 -9.47 -2.47
CA ILE A 127 7.27 -8.88 -1.16
C ILE A 127 7.66 -9.94 -0.15
N ASN A 128 8.37 -9.53 0.89
CA ASN A 128 8.62 -10.35 2.07
C ASN A 128 7.51 -10.16 3.13
N SER A 129 7.61 -10.85 4.25
CA SER A 129 6.67 -10.77 5.39
C SER A 129 6.54 -9.37 6.00
N GLU A 130 7.53 -8.49 5.81
CA GLU A 130 7.52 -7.09 6.25
C GLU A 130 6.86 -6.15 5.22
N GLY A 131 6.38 -6.67 4.08
CA GLY A 131 5.82 -5.89 2.99
C GLY A 131 6.86 -5.19 2.09
N LYS A 132 8.15 -5.46 2.29
CA LYS A 132 9.22 -4.89 1.48
C LYS A 132 9.35 -5.65 0.15
N LYS A 133 9.38 -4.91 -0.97
CA LYS A 133 9.60 -5.49 -2.29
C LYS A 133 11.00 -6.13 -2.36
N VAL A 134 11.05 -7.41 -2.74
CA VAL A 134 12.28 -8.19 -2.92
C VAL A 134 12.59 -8.50 -4.38
N GLY A 135 11.62 -8.35 -5.27
CA GLY A 135 11.76 -8.57 -6.70
C GLY A 135 10.40 -8.60 -7.39
N SER A 136 10.34 -9.30 -8.50
CA SER A 136 9.11 -9.47 -9.28
C SER A 136 9.12 -10.79 -10.06
N GLN A 137 7.92 -11.25 -10.43
CA GLN A 137 7.73 -12.19 -11.51
C GLN A 137 7.32 -11.41 -12.77
N THR A 138 7.93 -11.71 -13.89
CA THR A 138 7.55 -11.19 -15.21
C THR A 138 6.86 -12.29 -15.98
N ILE A 139 5.75 -11.98 -16.66
CA ILE A 139 5.00 -12.89 -17.53
C ILE A 139 4.83 -12.20 -18.87
N ASP A 140 5.33 -12.78 -19.95
CA ASP A 140 5.14 -12.23 -21.30
C ASP A 140 3.77 -12.61 -21.92
N GLY A 141 3.50 -12.12 -23.13
CA GLY A 141 2.25 -12.37 -23.84
C GLY A 141 1.98 -13.84 -24.13
N GLU A 142 3.01 -14.66 -24.24
CA GLU A 142 2.92 -16.12 -24.44
C GLU A 142 2.72 -16.88 -23.14
N GLY A 143 2.96 -16.23 -21.99
CA GLY A 143 2.82 -16.80 -20.66
C GLY A 143 4.10 -17.40 -20.09
N VAL A 144 5.26 -17.08 -20.67
CA VAL A 144 6.56 -17.47 -20.14
C VAL A 144 6.85 -16.64 -18.88
N LYS A 145 7.17 -17.31 -17.79
CA LYS A 145 7.37 -16.72 -16.47
C LYS A 145 8.84 -16.68 -16.11
N LYS A 146 9.29 -15.51 -15.63
CA LYS A 146 10.65 -15.32 -15.15
C LYS A 146 10.64 -14.57 -13.83
N PHE A 147 11.49 -14.95 -12.89
CA PHE A 147 11.71 -14.20 -11.65
C PHE A 147 12.91 -13.27 -11.78
N THR A 148 12.92 -12.20 -11.01
CA THR A 148 14.12 -11.35 -10.86
C THR A 148 15.30 -12.23 -10.47
N LYS A 149 16.41 -12.13 -11.21
CA LYS A 149 17.62 -12.94 -10.96
C LYS A 149 18.13 -12.70 -9.53
N GLY A 150 18.37 -13.79 -8.81
CA GLY A 150 18.87 -13.75 -7.43
C GLY A 150 17.83 -13.38 -6.36
N MET A 151 16.54 -13.22 -6.75
CA MET A 151 15.47 -12.98 -5.78
C MET A 151 15.28 -14.22 -4.90
N PRO A 152 15.22 -14.06 -3.57
CA PRO A 152 14.87 -15.15 -2.67
C PRO A 152 13.41 -15.57 -2.90
N ILE A 153 13.16 -16.89 -2.92
CA ILE A 153 11.80 -17.44 -3.13
C ILE A 153 11.12 -17.75 -1.80
N ILE A 154 11.85 -18.42 -0.89
CA ILE A 154 11.27 -18.99 0.34
C ILE A 154 10.66 -17.89 1.23
N GLY A 155 9.39 -18.08 1.58
CA GLY A 155 8.62 -17.18 2.44
C GLY A 155 8.20 -15.85 1.80
N ASN A 156 8.59 -15.60 0.53
CA ASN A 156 8.19 -14.39 -0.20
C ASN A 156 6.96 -14.67 -1.08
N PHE A 157 6.14 -13.64 -1.31
CA PHE A 157 4.84 -13.80 -1.94
C PHE A 157 4.37 -12.50 -2.61
N SER A 158 3.22 -12.56 -3.27
CA SER A 158 2.44 -11.40 -3.69
C SER A 158 1.01 -11.52 -3.19
N VAL A 159 0.28 -10.42 -3.08
CA VAL A 159 -1.12 -10.42 -2.63
C VAL A 159 -2.01 -9.88 -3.73
N VAL A 160 -3.07 -10.59 -4.03
CA VAL A 160 -4.09 -10.24 -5.03
C VAL A 160 -5.41 -9.94 -4.33
N GLY A 161 -6.14 -8.92 -4.79
CA GLY A 161 -7.49 -8.63 -4.34
C GLY A 161 -7.60 -7.97 -2.96
N GLY A 162 -6.53 -7.32 -2.49
CA GLY A 162 -6.55 -6.58 -1.23
C GLY A 162 -5.35 -6.83 -0.33
N THR A 163 -5.57 -6.91 0.97
CA THR A 163 -4.55 -7.15 1.99
C THR A 163 -4.85 -8.46 2.74
N ILE A 164 -3.81 -9.09 3.27
CA ILE A 164 -3.95 -10.30 4.11
C ILE A 164 -4.87 -9.98 5.30
N SER A 165 -5.97 -10.73 5.41
CA SER A 165 -7.01 -10.57 6.42
C SER A 165 -7.09 -11.81 7.34
N ASP A 166 -8.06 -11.80 8.25
CA ASP A 166 -8.30 -12.94 9.15
C ASP A 166 -8.84 -14.18 8.41
N PHE A 167 -9.23 -14.01 7.14
CA PHE A 167 -9.54 -15.11 6.22
C PHE A 167 -8.83 -14.83 4.89
N THR A 168 -7.90 -15.70 4.50
CA THR A 168 -7.03 -15.51 3.34
C THR A 168 -6.86 -16.82 2.58
N TYR A 169 -6.91 -16.74 1.26
CA TYR A 169 -6.53 -17.85 0.38
C TYR A 169 -5.05 -17.79 0.04
N VAL A 170 -4.45 -18.95 -0.23
CA VAL A 170 -3.06 -19.06 -0.73
C VAL A 170 -3.06 -19.99 -1.92
N ALA A 171 -2.48 -19.56 -3.04
CA ALA A 171 -2.37 -20.33 -4.28
C ALA A 171 -0.93 -20.33 -4.80
N GLU A 172 -0.58 -21.35 -5.60
CA GLU A 172 0.76 -21.49 -6.17
C GLU A 172 1.07 -20.46 -7.23
N GLY A 173 0.14 -20.25 -8.16
CA GLY A 173 0.29 -19.44 -9.34
C GLY A 173 -0.45 -18.11 -9.23
N TRP A 174 0.12 -17.05 -9.84
CA TRP A 174 -0.51 -15.73 -9.82
C TRP A 174 -1.89 -15.74 -10.49
N ALA A 175 -2.06 -16.41 -11.65
CA ALA A 175 -3.36 -16.50 -12.31
C ALA A 175 -4.40 -17.25 -11.47
N THR A 176 -4.00 -18.30 -10.77
CA THR A 176 -4.87 -19.04 -9.83
C THR A 176 -5.29 -18.12 -8.68
N ALA A 177 -4.33 -17.36 -8.13
CA ALA A 177 -4.62 -16.38 -7.08
C ALA A 177 -5.60 -15.29 -7.53
N CYS A 178 -5.48 -14.79 -8.78
CA CYS A 178 -6.43 -13.84 -9.37
C CYS A 178 -7.83 -14.47 -9.47
N SER A 179 -7.95 -15.66 -10.06
CA SER A 179 -9.23 -16.36 -10.23
C SER A 179 -9.92 -16.64 -8.89
N VAL A 180 -9.17 -17.07 -7.88
CA VAL A 180 -9.69 -17.29 -6.52
C VAL A 180 -10.18 -15.99 -5.91
N SER A 181 -9.39 -14.93 -6.01
CA SER A 181 -9.78 -13.62 -5.48
C SER A 181 -11.03 -13.06 -6.15
N GLU A 182 -11.12 -13.15 -7.48
CA GLU A 182 -12.28 -12.70 -8.27
C GLU A 182 -13.55 -13.49 -7.92
N SER A 183 -13.43 -14.81 -7.76
CA SER A 183 -14.57 -15.68 -7.47
C SER A 183 -15.08 -15.55 -6.04
N THR A 184 -14.19 -15.22 -5.10
CA THR A 184 -14.52 -15.21 -3.66
C THR A 184 -14.66 -13.80 -3.09
N SER A 185 -14.22 -12.77 -3.82
CA SER A 185 -14.09 -11.38 -3.34
C SER A 185 -13.24 -11.28 -2.06
N LYS A 186 -12.26 -12.19 -1.90
CA LYS A 186 -11.33 -12.26 -0.76
C LYS A 186 -9.90 -12.15 -1.24
N PRO A 187 -8.98 -11.68 -0.39
CA PRO A 187 -7.57 -11.67 -0.75
C PRO A 187 -7.04 -13.08 -0.97
N CYS A 188 -6.20 -13.24 -1.99
CA CYS A 188 -5.47 -14.47 -2.26
C CYS A 188 -3.97 -14.17 -2.37
N VAL A 189 -3.17 -14.94 -1.66
CA VAL A 189 -1.71 -14.85 -1.68
C VAL A 189 -1.16 -15.75 -2.77
N PHE A 190 -0.32 -15.22 -3.63
CA PHE A 190 0.43 -15.95 -4.63
C PHE A 190 1.77 -16.41 -4.03
N ALA A 191 1.95 -17.69 -3.82
CA ALA A 191 3.10 -18.29 -3.15
C ALA A 191 4.28 -18.63 -4.08
N LEU A 192 4.25 -18.22 -5.33
CA LEU A 192 5.29 -18.38 -6.36
C LEU A 192 5.42 -19.80 -6.93
N ASN A 193 5.33 -20.83 -6.12
CA ASN A 193 5.32 -22.25 -6.51
C ASN A 193 4.89 -23.16 -5.35
N ALA A 194 4.65 -24.45 -5.62
CA ALA A 194 4.21 -25.46 -4.66
C ALA A 194 5.16 -25.59 -3.44
N ASN A 195 6.47 -25.59 -3.68
CA ASN A 195 7.47 -25.77 -2.61
C ASN A 195 7.52 -24.59 -1.63
N ASN A 196 6.96 -23.45 -1.99
CA ASN A 196 6.94 -22.26 -1.14
C ASN A 196 5.63 -22.10 -0.34
N LEU A 197 4.61 -22.92 -0.59
CA LEU A 197 3.30 -22.82 0.06
C LEU A 197 3.43 -22.85 1.59
N ALA A 198 4.12 -23.85 2.13
CA ALA A 198 4.27 -24.01 3.58
C ALA A 198 5.00 -22.82 4.24
N ALA A 199 6.07 -22.33 3.60
CA ALA A 199 6.82 -21.18 4.11
C ALA A 199 5.97 -19.88 4.09
N VAL A 200 5.16 -19.68 3.06
CA VAL A 200 4.25 -18.53 2.97
C VAL A 200 3.13 -18.63 4.02
N VAL A 201 2.52 -19.82 4.18
CA VAL A 201 1.52 -20.05 5.24
C VAL A 201 2.10 -19.76 6.61
N ALA A 202 3.33 -20.25 6.91
CA ALA A 202 4.01 -19.97 8.15
C ALA A 202 4.27 -18.47 8.36
N SER A 203 4.70 -17.74 7.33
CA SER A 203 4.90 -16.30 7.38
C SER A 203 3.60 -15.54 7.71
N ILE A 204 2.47 -15.96 7.09
CA ILE A 204 1.16 -15.36 7.37
C ILE A 204 0.73 -15.65 8.81
N LYS A 205 0.90 -16.90 9.27
CA LYS A 205 0.56 -17.31 10.64
C LYS A 205 1.43 -16.64 11.70
N GLN A 206 2.67 -16.35 11.40
CA GLN A 206 3.54 -15.59 12.29
C GLN A 206 3.03 -14.15 12.48
N ALA A 207 2.57 -13.50 11.41
CA ALA A 207 2.03 -12.15 11.47
C ALA A 207 0.58 -12.09 12.00
N LYS A 208 -0.21 -13.13 11.74
CA LYS A 208 -1.63 -13.28 12.12
C LYS A 208 -1.92 -14.70 12.58
N PRO A 209 -1.65 -15.07 13.84
CA PRO A 209 -1.78 -16.44 14.35
C PRO A 209 -3.19 -17.04 14.17
N ASP A 210 -4.23 -16.21 14.33
CA ASP A 210 -5.63 -16.62 14.27
C ASP A 210 -6.21 -16.61 12.84
N ALA A 211 -5.44 -16.20 11.83
CA ALA A 211 -5.95 -16.16 10.45
C ALA A 211 -6.36 -17.55 9.97
N LYS A 212 -7.55 -17.63 9.40
CA LYS A 212 -8.02 -18.83 8.68
C LYS A 212 -7.43 -18.82 7.29
N ILE A 213 -6.64 -19.84 6.94
CA ILE A 213 -5.98 -19.96 5.65
C ILE A 213 -6.56 -21.13 4.90
N VAL A 214 -6.92 -20.90 3.64
CA VAL A 214 -7.34 -21.96 2.69
C VAL A 214 -6.29 -22.04 1.59
N VAL A 215 -5.64 -23.19 1.46
CA VAL A 215 -4.66 -23.45 0.41
C VAL A 215 -5.37 -23.98 -0.83
N CYS A 216 -5.23 -23.26 -1.95
CA CYS A 216 -5.73 -23.61 -3.27
C CYS A 216 -4.57 -24.15 -4.11
N ALA A 217 -4.26 -25.42 -3.93
CA ALA A 217 -3.19 -26.09 -4.65
C ALA A 217 -3.67 -26.61 -6.01
N ASP A 218 -2.75 -26.72 -6.97
CA ASP A 218 -3.02 -27.36 -8.24
C ASP A 218 -3.24 -28.89 -7.99
N ASN A 219 -4.10 -29.51 -8.79
CA ASN A 219 -4.46 -30.90 -8.62
C ASN A 219 -3.43 -31.83 -9.33
N ASP A 220 -2.17 -31.68 -8.92
CA ASP A 220 -1.06 -32.54 -9.32
C ASP A 220 -0.22 -32.96 -8.09
N ASP A 221 0.72 -33.85 -8.29
CA ASP A 221 1.53 -34.43 -7.18
C ASP A 221 2.30 -33.34 -6.41
N ALA A 222 2.80 -32.32 -7.09
CA ALA A 222 3.56 -31.22 -6.47
C ALA A 222 2.65 -30.32 -5.63
N GLY A 223 1.48 -29.94 -6.17
CA GLY A 223 0.49 -29.10 -5.49
C GLY A 223 -0.10 -29.81 -4.27
N ILE A 224 -0.48 -31.10 -4.41
CA ILE A 224 -0.99 -31.91 -3.30
C ILE A 224 0.04 -32.01 -2.18
N LYS A 225 1.30 -32.35 -2.51
CA LYS A 225 2.39 -32.42 -1.53
C LYS A 225 2.66 -31.06 -0.86
N GLY A 226 2.64 -29.98 -1.64
CA GLY A 226 2.79 -28.62 -1.11
C GLY A 226 1.67 -28.24 -0.14
N ALA A 227 0.42 -28.58 -0.45
CA ALA A 227 -0.73 -28.35 0.43
C ALA A 227 -0.67 -29.19 1.72
N GLU A 228 -0.24 -30.46 1.62
CA GLU A 228 -0.05 -31.31 2.78
C GLU A 228 1.01 -30.78 3.76
N ALA A 229 2.06 -30.18 3.24
CA ALA A 229 3.10 -29.56 4.04
C ALA A 229 2.63 -28.28 4.78
N CYS A 230 1.42 -27.78 4.48
CA CYS A 230 0.82 -26.62 5.17
C CYS A 230 -0.01 -26.99 6.42
N LYS A 231 -0.17 -28.28 6.70
CA LYS A 231 -0.90 -28.80 7.88
C LYS A 231 -0.03 -28.71 9.13
#